data_f624a0e6eb8a977a9f6ee0206f9e8a5d
#
_entry.id   f624a0e6eb8a977a9f6ee0206f9e8a5d
#
_cell.length_a   1.000
_cell.length_b   1.000
_cell.length_c   1.000
_cell.angle_alpha   90.00
_cell.angle_beta   90.00
_cell.angle_gamma   90.00
#
_symmetry.space_group_name_H-M   'P 1'
#
loop_
_entity.id
_entity.type
_entity.pdbx_description
1 polymer ?
#
loop_
_entity_poly.entity_id
_entity_poly.type
_entity_poly.pdbx_seq_one_letter_code
_entity_poly.pdbx_strand_id
1 'polypeptide(L)' 'MRYKINDTVIINNTEWVIAEHRMQRGREYMYTLSHEDTDGSYTTMSLNERAMDGLALTGGMMGSKENV' A
#
# COMPACT_ATOMS: atom_id res chain seq x y z
N MET A 1 6.14 12.37 -1.90
CA MET A 1 5.64 11.05 -1.51
C MET A 1 4.16 11.10 -1.30
N ARG A 2 3.42 10.22 -1.96
CA ARG A 2 1.97 10.25 -1.95
C ARG A 2 1.33 9.44 -0.86
N TYR A 3 1.98 8.36 -0.49
CA TYR A 3 1.42 7.41 0.46
C TYR A 3 2.24 7.47 1.73
N LYS A 4 1.56 7.48 2.87
CA LYS A 4 2.22 7.66 4.15
C LYS A 4 2.17 6.41 4.97
N ILE A 5 3.15 6.24 5.84
CA ILE A 5 3.15 5.14 6.78
C ILE A 5 1.89 5.21 7.63
N ASN A 6 1.29 4.07 7.85
CA ASN A 6 0.05 3.87 8.60
C ASN A 6 -1.21 4.23 7.82
N ASP A 7 -1.07 4.71 6.59
CA ASP A 7 -2.25 4.88 5.74
C ASP A 7 -2.78 3.50 5.38
N THR A 8 -4.09 3.45 5.19
CA THR A 8 -4.76 2.23 4.79
C THR A 8 -5.21 2.37 3.34
N VAL A 9 -4.92 1.38 2.54
CA VAL A 9 -5.40 1.32 1.16
C VAL A 9 -6.15 0.01 0.97
N ILE A 10 -7.07 0.01 0.02
CA ILE A 10 -7.87 -1.18 -0.26
C ILE A 10 -7.54 -1.63 -1.67
N ILE A 11 -7.03 -2.85 -1.77
CA ILE A 11 -6.64 -3.45 -3.05
C ILE A 11 -7.41 -4.75 -3.19
N ASN A 12 -8.23 -4.83 -4.23
CA ASN A 12 -9.06 -6.03 -4.49
C ASN A 12 -9.89 -6.40 -3.26
N ASN A 13 -10.52 -5.39 -2.66
CA ASN A 13 -11.37 -5.57 -1.49
C ASN A 13 -10.64 -6.04 -0.24
N THR A 14 -9.33 -5.98 -0.24
CA THR A 14 -8.52 -6.34 0.91
C THR A 14 -7.85 -5.09 1.44
N GLU A 15 -7.92 -4.90 2.74
CA GLU A 15 -7.36 -3.74 3.39
C GLU A 15 -5.90 -3.97 3.72
N TRP A 16 -5.06 -3.04 3.30
CA TRP A 16 -3.61 -3.10 3.55
C TRP A 16 -3.18 -1.83 4.25
N VAL A 17 -2.22 -1.97 5.14
CA VAL A 17 -1.62 -0.83 5.84
C VAL A 17 -0.23 -0.62 5.27
N ILE A 18 0.11 0.63 5.01
CA ILE A 18 1.45 0.95 4.56
C ILE A 18 2.36 0.94 5.78
N ALA A 19 3.20 -0.10 5.86
CA ALA A 19 4.04 -0.31 7.02
C ALA A 19 5.38 0.40 6.91
N GLU A 20 5.91 0.49 5.70
CA GLU A 20 7.21 1.12 5.46
C GLU A 20 7.25 1.74 4.09
N HIS A 21 8.14 2.71 3.94
CA HIS A 21 8.48 3.20 2.62
C HIS A 21 9.96 3.53 2.62
N ARG A 22 10.56 3.45 1.45
CA ARG A 22 11.96 3.84 1.32
C ARG A 22 12.25 4.17 -0.14
N MET A 23 13.24 5.01 -0.33
CA MET A 23 13.72 5.36 -1.66
C MET A 23 14.74 4.33 -2.07
N GLN A 24 14.50 3.67 -3.18
CA GLN A 24 15.41 2.65 -3.66
C GLN A 24 16.27 3.25 -4.76
N ARG A 25 17.58 3.19 -4.57
CA ARG A 25 18.56 3.69 -5.51
C ARG A 25 18.33 5.13 -5.92
N GLY A 26 17.74 5.91 -5.00
CA GLY A 26 17.56 7.32 -5.20
C GLY A 26 16.57 7.71 -6.26
N ARG A 27 15.79 6.79 -6.77
CA ARG A 27 14.88 7.09 -7.86
C ARG A 27 13.45 6.69 -7.65
N GLU A 28 13.21 5.70 -6.85
CA GLU A 28 11.93 5.07 -6.83
C GLU A 28 11.54 4.74 -5.41
N TYR A 29 10.35 5.15 -5.02
CA TYR A 29 9.84 4.78 -3.71
C TYR A 29 9.28 3.37 -3.75
N MET A 30 9.64 2.61 -2.75
CA MET A 30 9.09 1.28 -2.51
C MET A 30 8.25 1.35 -1.24
N TYR A 31 7.11 0.72 -1.29
CA TYR A 31 6.22 0.64 -0.14
C TYR A 31 6.05 -0.80 0.27
N THR A 32 6.08 -1.04 1.56
CA THR A 32 5.77 -2.35 2.10
C THR A 32 4.38 -2.27 2.72
N LEU A 33 3.50 -3.10 2.25
CA LEU A 33 2.14 -3.13 2.72
C LEU A 33 1.93 -4.38 3.55
N SER A 34 1.09 -4.28 4.56
CA SER A 34 0.84 -5.36 5.49
C SER A 34 -0.66 -5.59 5.62
N HIS A 35 -1.04 -6.84 5.65
CA HIS A 35 -2.43 -7.25 5.79
C HIS A 35 -2.51 -8.29 6.89
N GLU A 36 -3.42 -8.10 7.83
CA GLU A 36 -3.60 -9.06 8.91
C GLU A 36 -4.62 -10.12 8.47
N ASP A 37 -4.19 -11.37 8.51
CA ASP A 37 -5.04 -12.49 8.15
C ASP A 37 -5.96 -12.86 9.32
N THR A 38 -6.95 -13.68 9.01
CA THR A 38 -7.95 -14.03 10.01
C THR A 38 -7.38 -14.82 11.19
N ASP A 39 -6.23 -15.45 11.00
CA ASP A 39 -5.59 -16.20 12.09
C ASP A 39 -4.62 -15.35 12.90
N GLY A 40 -4.56 -14.06 12.61
CA GLY A 40 -3.69 -13.15 13.34
C GLY A 40 -2.30 -13.00 12.77
N SER A 41 -1.97 -13.75 11.73
CA SER A 41 -0.68 -13.59 11.09
C SER A 41 -0.74 -12.43 10.10
N TYR A 42 0.41 -12.04 9.57
CA TYR A 42 0.48 -10.94 8.62
C TYR A 42 1.06 -11.40 7.31
N THR A 43 0.48 -10.89 6.24
CA THR A 43 1.01 -11.06 4.91
C THR A 43 1.55 -9.71 4.46
N THR A 44 2.74 -9.69 3.89
CA THR A 44 3.31 -8.43 3.41
C THR A 44 3.61 -8.53 1.92
N MET A 45 3.60 -7.38 1.27
CA MET A 45 4.03 -7.29 -0.11
C MET A 45 4.69 -5.94 -0.32
N SER A 46 5.54 -5.88 -1.34
CA SER A 46 6.23 -4.64 -1.68
C SER A 46 5.82 -4.18 -3.06
N LEU A 47 5.52 -2.91 -3.18
CA LEU A 47 5.15 -2.31 -4.46
C LEU A 47 5.89 -0.99 -4.60
N ASN A 48 6.31 -0.67 -5.81
CA ASN A 48 6.87 0.65 -6.03
C ASN A 48 5.73 1.64 -6.28
N GLU A 49 6.07 2.92 -6.25
CA GLU A 49 5.06 3.96 -6.38
C GLU A 49 4.34 3.89 -7.72
N ARG A 50 5.07 3.52 -8.75
CA ARG A 50 4.46 3.39 -10.08
C ARG A 50 3.40 2.31 -10.09
N ALA A 51 3.67 1.18 -9.44
CA ALA A 51 2.68 0.11 -9.39
C ALA A 51 1.46 0.53 -8.60
N MET A 52 1.65 1.25 -7.51
CA MET A 52 0.52 1.75 -6.73
C MET A 52 -0.30 2.75 -7.51
N ASP A 53 0.37 3.64 -8.24
CA ASP A 53 -0.34 4.60 -9.08
C ASP A 53 -1.13 3.90 -10.17
N GLY A 54 -0.56 2.84 -10.75
CA GLY A 54 -1.26 2.08 -11.75
C GLY A 54 -2.52 1.43 -11.22
N LEU A 55 -2.43 0.87 -10.02
CA LEU A 55 -3.61 0.29 -9.38
C LEU A 55 -4.68 1.35 -9.12
N ALA A 56 -4.27 2.52 -8.68
CA ALA A 56 -5.22 3.59 -8.43
C ALA A 56 -5.93 4.03 -9.70
N LEU A 57 -5.16 4.15 -10.79
CA LEU A 57 -5.72 4.58 -12.07
C LEU A 57 -6.71 3.58 -12.65
N THR A 58 -6.47 2.30 -12.43
CA THR A 58 -7.35 1.27 -12.99
C THR A 58 -8.50 0.91 -12.05
N GLY A 59 -8.57 1.55 -10.90
CA GLY A 59 -9.63 1.24 -9.95
C GLY A 59 -9.34 0.03 -9.10
N GLY A 60 -8.14 -0.55 -9.22
CA GLY A 60 -7.76 -1.70 -8.41
C GLY A 60 -7.35 -1.35 -6.99
N MET A 61 -7.14 -0.08 -6.72
CA MET A 61 -6.79 0.38 -5.38
C MET A 61 -7.64 1.58 -5.02
N MET A 62 -8.23 1.54 -3.86
CA MET A 62 -8.99 2.66 -3.34
C MET A 62 -8.12 3.42 -2.35
N GLY A 63 -8.44 4.68 -2.13
CA GLY A 63 -7.65 5.51 -1.26
C GLY A 63 -7.76 5.13 0.20
N SER A 64 -7.17 5.98 1.03
CA SER A 64 -7.15 5.72 2.46
C SER A 64 -8.55 5.72 3.04
N LYS A 65 -8.78 4.77 3.90
CA LYS A 65 -10.06 4.60 4.54
C LYS A 65 -10.37 5.71 5.53
N GLU A 66 -9.35 6.32 6.06
CA GLU A 66 -9.57 7.33 7.09
C GLU A 66 -10.06 8.66 6.54
N ASN A 67 -10.11 8.80 5.25
CA ASN A 67 -10.62 10.00 4.62
C ASN A 67 -12.14 10.03 4.52
N VAL A 68 -12.75 9.10 5.10
CA VAL A 68 -14.19 8.99 5.04
C VAL A 68 -14.85 10.03 5.93
#